data_e3dfd3bf53e653ae2e981c6a972f87a3
#
_entry.id   e3dfd3bf53e653ae2e981c6a972f87a3
#
_cell.length_a   1.000
_cell.length_b   1.000
_cell.length_c   1.000
_cell.angle_alpha   90.00
_cell.angle_beta   90.00
_cell.angle_gamma   90.00
#
_symmetry.space_group_name_H-M   'P 1'
#
loop_
_entity.id
_entity.type
_entity.pdbx_description
1 polymer ?
#
loop_
_entity_poly.entity_id
_entity_poly.type
_entity_poly.pdbx_seq_one_letter_code
_entity_poly.pdbx_strand_id
1 'polypeptide(L)'
;MESCVKWDSRGEVVLKKLMKIFVKTLCLCLVTACGARDKDVNLEKSGTKYSTDDGVSFYYPSNYEITANATDTDTVELSKDNNTLYFKVIKDETDNVVEDKDELYTGEIEQSGASEIEVSKPVLDSGLDVYQYVFVHSDTGIRAKEIVYFSDDNTYIYGYRAAKDDFEDNDKDMTVYLQSFSMATGK
;
A
#
# COMPACT_ATOMS: atom_id res chain seq x y z
N MET A 1 -2.41 -40.05 -51.98
CA MET A 1 -3.42 -40.56 -51.01
C MET A 1 -3.56 -39.53 -49.94
N GLU A 2 -4.44 -38.55 -50.17
CA GLU A 2 -4.74 -37.49 -49.19
C GLU A 2 -5.93 -37.93 -48.33
N SER A 3 -5.71 -38.08 -47.03
CA SER A 3 -6.78 -38.38 -46.09
C SER A 3 -7.44 -37.07 -45.65
N CYS A 4 -8.60 -36.82 -46.20
CA CYS A 4 -9.47 -35.71 -45.88
C CYS A 4 -10.11 -35.96 -44.50
N VAL A 5 -9.67 -35.21 -43.44
CA VAL A 5 -10.32 -35.23 -42.12
C VAL A 5 -11.62 -34.44 -42.22
N LYS A 6 -12.72 -35.16 -42.22
CA LYS A 6 -14.06 -34.55 -42.12
C LYS A 6 -14.30 -34.03 -40.68
N TRP A 7 -14.30 -32.73 -40.50
CA TRP A 7 -14.75 -32.12 -39.27
C TRP A 7 -16.29 -32.20 -39.16
N ASP A 8 -16.77 -32.87 -38.14
CA ASP A 8 -18.20 -32.98 -37.85
C ASP A 8 -18.69 -31.66 -37.19
N SER A 9 -19.74 -31.07 -37.72
CA SER A 9 -20.39 -29.81 -37.30
C SER A 9 -20.82 -29.81 -35.83
N ARG A 10 -20.85 -30.96 -35.15
CA ARG A 10 -21.15 -31.11 -33.73
C ARG A 10 -20.03 -30.59 -32.80
N GLY A 11 -18.77 -30.65 -33.26
CA GLY A 11 -17.61 -30.15 -32.47
C GLY A 11 -17.59 -28.64 -32.33
N GLU A 12 -18.01 -27.89 -33.35
CA GLU A 12 -18.06 -26.43 -33.30
C GLU A 12 -19.13 -25.89 -32.30
N VAL A 13 -20.27 -26.56 -32.18
CA VAL A 13 -21.35 -26.15 -31.28
C VAL A 13 -20.96 -26.39 -29.81
N VAL A 14 -20.23 -27.47 -29.53
CA VAL A 14 -19.74 -27.78 -28.18
C VAL A 14 -18.64 -26.81 -27.78
N LEU A 15 -17.71 -26.47 -28.67
CA LEU A 15 -16.64 -25.53 -28.41
C LEU A 15 -17.16 -24.11 -28.15
N LYS A 16 -18.16 -23.65 -28.96
CA LYS A 16 -18.82 -22.35 -28.74
C LYS A 16 -19.62 -22.29 -27.45
N LYS A 17 -20.24 -23.38 -27.01
CA LYS A 17 -20.92 -23.47 -25.69
C LYS A 17 -19.94 -23.46 -24.53
N LEU A 18 -18.84 -24.21 -24.61
CA LEU A 18 -17.79 -24.22 -23.60
C LEU A 18 -17.10 -22.86 -23.48
N MET A 19 -16.80 -22.18 -24.59
CA MET A 19 -16.23 -20.84 -24.58
C MET A 19 -17.15 -19.79 -23.98
N LYS A 20 -18.47 -19.88 -24.22
CA LYS A 20 -19.46 -18.99 -23.58
C LYS A 20 -19.59 -19.21 -22.08
N ILE A 21 -19.44 -20.45 -21.59
CA ILE A 21 -19.44 -20.78 -20.17
C ILE A 21 -18.16 -20.28 -19.52
N PHE A 22 -17.00 -20.45 -20.17
CA PHE A 22 -15.71 -19.98 -19.66
C PHE A 22 -15.63 -18.45 -19.55
N VAL A 23 -16.15 -17.70 -20.54
CA VAL A 23 -16.23 -16.25 -20.51
C VAL A 23 -17.19 -15.75 -19.43
N LYS A 24 -18.32 -16.43 -19.18
CA LYS A 24 -19.23 -16.07 -18.09
C LYS A 24 -18.65 -16.35 -16.72
N THR A 25 -17.89 -17.43 -16.54
CA THR A 25 -17.22 -17.77 -15.27
C THR A 25 -16.02 -16.84 -15.02
N LEU A 26 -15.27 -16.45 -16.05
CA LEU A 26 -14.16 -15.51 -15.93
C LEU A 26 -14.66 -14.09 -15.58
N CYS A 27 -15.79 -13.64 -16.16
CA CYS A 27 -16.38 -12.34 -15.77
C CYS A 27 -16.91 -12.31 -14.33
N LEU A 28 -17.28 -13.46 -13.75
CA LEU A 28 -17.76 -13.50 -12.36
C LEU A 28 -16.59 -13.39 -11.35
N CYS A 29 -15.38 -13.76 -11.74
CA CYS A 29 -14.19 -13.65 -10.89
C CYS A 29 -13.59 -12.24 -10.84
N LEU A 30 -13.94 -11.33 -11.76
CA LEU A 30 -13.40 -9.98 -11.83
C LEU A 30 -14.20 -8.94 -11.00
N VAL A 31 -15.31 -9.32 -10.38
CA VAL A 31 -16.17 -8.38 -9.61
C VAL A 31 -15.95 -8.49 -8.10
N THR A 32 -15.09 -9.41 -7.62
CA THR A 32 -14.81 -9.59 -6.18
C THR A 32 -13.53 -8.91 -5.70
N ALA A 33 -12.88 -8.11 -6.56
CA ALA A 33 -11.75 -7.27 -6.16
C ALA A 33 -12.19 -5.84 -5.75
N CYS A 34 -13.49 -5.63 -5.46
CA CYS A 34 -13.93 -4.46 -4.72
C CYS A 34 -13.71 -4.79 -3.23
N GLY A 35 -12.66 -4.18 -2.63
CA GLY A 35 -12.21 -4.45 -1.28
C GLY A 35 -13.38 -4.49 -0.29
N ALA A 36 -13.74 -5.70 0.13
CA ALA A 36 -14.48 -5.86 1.35
C ALA A 36 -13.58 -5.31 2.45
N ARG A 37 -13.82 -4.07 2.89
CA ARG A 37 -13.24 -3.54 4.12
C ARG A 37 -13.62 -4.53 5.21
N ASP A 38 -12.64 -5.22 5.71
CA ASP A 38 -12.82 -6.02 6.90
C ASP A 38 -13.05 -5.03 8.05
N LYS A 39 -14.25 -5.09 8.60
CA LYS A 39 -14.73 -4.15 9.63
C LYS A 39 -14.20 -4.46 11.03
N ASP A 40 -13.13 -5.26 11.13
CA ASP A 40 -12.70 -5.74 12.44
C ASP A 40 -11.89 -4.69 13.22
N VAL A 41 -11.18 -3.77 12.54
CA VAL A 41 -10.45 -2.67 13.17
C VAL A 41 -11.35 -1.42 13.27
N ASN A 42 -11.71 -1.05 14.50
CA ASN A 42 -12.39 0.22 14.77
C ASN A 42 -11.37 1.25 15.28
N LEU A 43 -10.97 2.17 14.40
CA LEU A 43 -9.92 3.15 14.68
C LEU A 43 -10.19 3.99 15.94
N GLU A 44 -11.46 4.36 16.22
CA GLU A 44 -11.82 5.15 17.39
C GLU A 44 -11.71 4.37 18.71
N LYS A 45 -11.83 3.04 18.66
CA LYS A 45 -11.79 2.16 19.84
C LYS A 45 -10.44 1.53 20.08
N SER A 46 -9.75 1.14 19.02
CA SER A 46 -8.49 0.40 19.07
C SER A 46 -7.28 1.24 18.66
N GLY A 47 -7.50 2.46 18.17
CA GLY A 47 -6.46 3.38 17.73
C GLY A 47 -6.29 4.58 18.62
N THR A 48 -5.09 5.13 18.59
CA THR A 48 -4.75 6.46 19.13
C THR A 48 -4.48 7.38 17.96
N LYS A 49 -5.04 8.59 18.00
CA LYS A 49 -4.82 9.59 16.95
C LYS A 49 -3.53 10.36 17.22
N TYR A 50 -2.67 10.41 16.22
CA TYR A 50 -1.53 11.31 16.15
C TYR A 50 -1.89 12.52 15.29
N SER A 51 -1.39 13.71 15.64
CA SER A 51 -1.57 14.92 14.83
C SER A 51 -0.37 15.83 14.99
N THR A 52 0.02 16.49 13.89
CA THR A 52 1.07 17.51 13.87
C THR A 52 0.45 18.91 13.73
N ASP A 53 1.24 19.94 14.04
CA ASP A 53 0.82 21.33 13.87
C ASP A 53 0.62 21.71 12.39
N ASP A 54 1.30 20.99 11.47
CA ASP A 54 1.17 21.15 10.01
C ASP A 54 -0.10 20.50 9.44
N GLY A 55 -0.96 19.96 10.29
CA GLY A 55 -2.25 19.41 9.91
C GLY A 55 -2.22 17.97 9.40
N VAL A 56 -1.09 17.28 9.51
CA VAL A 56 -1.02 15.82 9.28
C VAL A 56 -1.70 15.11 10.43
N SER A 57 -2.49 14.08 10.13
CA SER A 57 -2.99 13.18 11.17
C SER A 57 -3.16 11.76 10.67
N PHE A 58 -3.02 10.81 11.59
CA PHE A 58 -3.26 9.39 11.36
C PHE A 58 -3.62 8.69 12.67
N TYR A 59 -4.15 7.47 12.58
CA TYR A 59 -4.36 6.59 13.72
C TYR A 59 -3.27 5.50 13.74
N TYR A 60 -2.89 5.09 14.94
CA TYR A 60 -2.01 3.93 15.19
C TYR A 60 -2.62 3.06 16.30
N PRO A 61 -2.29 1.74 16.38
CA PRO A 61 -2.83 0.88 17.43
C PRO A 61 -2.48 1.41 18.82
N SER A 62 -3.46 1.50 19.74
CA SER A 62 -3.28 2.08 21.08
C SER A 62 -2.29 1.30 21.97
N ASN A 63 -1.92 0.10 21.58
CA ASN A 63 -0.95 -0.76 22.27
C ASN A 63 0.47 -0.65 21.71
N TYR A 64 0.73 0.28 20.78
CA TYR A 64 2.07 0.64 20.31
C TYR A 64 2.63 1.78 21.15
N GLU A 65 3.92 1.69 21.43
CA GLU A 65 4.64 2.72 22.21
C GLU A 65 5.50 3.56 21.28
N ILE A 66 5.58 4.86 21.54
CA ILE A 66 6.50 5.75 20.81
C ILE A 66 7.91 5.40 21.27
N THR A 67 8.72 4.86 20.37
CA THR A 67 10.10 4.42 20.65
C THR A 67 11.15 5.43 20.16
N ALA A 68 10.80 6.23 19.15
CA ALA A 68 11.61 7.36 18.71
C ALA A 68 10.68 8.52 18.34
N ASN A 69 10.97 9.68 18.90
CA ASN A 69 10.36 10.97 18.52
C ASN A 69 11.51 11.95 18.39
N ALA A 70 12.02 12.05 17.19
CA ALA A 70 13.17 12.91 16.93
C ALA A 70 12.65 14.33 16.69
N THR A 71 12.87 15.20 17.66
CA THR A 71 12.51 16.63 17.59
C THR A 71 13.30 17.36 16.48
N ASP A 72 14.42 16.83 16.03
CA ASP A 72 15.26 17.40 14.97
C ASP A 72 15.12 16.69 13.60
N THR A 73 14.45 15.54 13.56
CA THR A 73 14.10 14.84 12.33
C THR A 73 12.61 14.61 12.38
N ASP A 74 11.87 15.14 11.45
CA ASP A 74 10.41 14.99 11.32
C ASP A 74 10.00 13.50 11.22
N THR A 75 10.44 12.68 12.20
CA THR A 75 10.28 11.23 12.24
C THR A 75 9.72 10.79 13.59
N VAL A 76 8.69 9.97 13.56
CA VAL A 76 8.10 9.29 14.72
C VAL A 76 8.10 7.80 14.47
N GLU A 77 8.62 7.01 15.40
CA GLU A 77 8.52 5.56 15.38
C GLU A 77 7.69 5.05 16.55
N LEU A 78 6.79 4.12 16.25
CA LEU A 78 5.93 3.47 17.22
C LEU A 78 6.11 1.96 17.07
N SER A 79 6.38 1.26 18.14
CA SER A 79 6.69 -0.16 18.07
C SER A 79 5.88 -0.97 19.06
N LYS A 80 5.62 -2.21 18.68
CA LYS A 80 5.14 -3.28 19.55
C LYS A 80 5.76 -4.58 19.10
N ASP A 81 6.44 -5.28 20.01
CA ASP A 81 7.19 -6.49 19.70
C ASP A 81 8.20 -6.22 18.55
N ASN A 82 8.09 -6.96 17.44
CA ASN A 82 8.94 -6.77 16.25
C ASN A 82 8.26 -5.94 15.16
N ASN A 83 7.12 -5.32 15.47
CA ASN A 83 6.34 -4.54 14.53
C ASN A 83 6.60 -3.05 14.72
N THR A 84 6.85 -2.33 13.66
CA THR A 84 7.11 -0.88 13.69
C THR A 84 6.20 -0.15 12.72
N LEU A 85 5.45 0.82 13.26
CA LEU A 85 4.87 1.91 12.46
C LEU A 85 5.80 3.11 12.53
N TYR A 86 5.89 3.86 11.45
CA TYR A 86 6.70 5.07 11.41
C TYR A 86 6.04 6.13 10.55
N PHE A 87 6.22 7.36 10.98
CA PHE A 87 5.88 8.54 10.19
C PHE A 87 7.15 9.34 9.97
N LYS A 88 7.38 9.80 8.74
CA LYS A 88 8.56 10.56 8.36
C LYS A 88 8.16 11.68 7.40
N VAL A 89 8.78 12.84 7.57
CA VAL A 89 8.72 13.95 6.62
C VAL A 89 10.11 14.16 6.05
N ILE A 90 10.21 14.13 4.72
CA ILE A 90 11.43 14.50 3.99
C ILE A 90 11.17 15.87 3.38
N LYS A 91 12.02 16.85 3.71
CA LYS A 91 11.95 18.18 3.12
C LYS A 91 12.67 18.16 1.78
N ASP A 92 12.00 18.63 0.75
CA ASP A 92 12.58 18.77 -0.57
C ASP A 92 13.49 20.02 -0.56
N GLU A 93 14.80 19.82 -0.55
CA GLU A 93 15.78 20.91 -0.48
C GLU A 93 15.97 21.66 -1.82
N THR A 94 15.29 21.26 -2.88
CA THR A 94 15.50 21.81 -4.22
C THR A 94 14.25 22.53 -4.74
N ASP A 95 14.46 23.80 -5.17
CA ASP A 95 13.48 24.59 -5.96
C ASP A 95 13.15 23.94 -7.33
N ASN A 96 13.61 22.74 -7.58
CA ASN A 96 13.36 22.01 -8.80
C ASN A 96 12.06 21.22 -8.64
N VAL A 97 11.03 21.59 -9.36
CA VAL A 97 9.84 20.78 -9.57
C VAL A 97 10.28 19.48 -10.22
N VAL A 98 10.40 18.43 -9.43
CA VAL A 98 10.69 17.10 -9.95
C VAL A 98 9.39 16.55 -10.49
N GLU A 99 9.28 16.44 -11.81
CA GLU A 99 8.06 15.96 -12.48
C GLU A 99 7.72 14.51 -12.10
N ASP A 100 8.72 13.71 -11.68
CA ASP A 100 8.58 12.26 -11.40
C ASP A 100 9.06 11.89 -9.99
N LYS A 101 8.45 12.48 -8.94
CA LYS A 101 8.79 12.20 -7.53
C LYS A 101 8.66 10.72 -7.15
N ASP A 102 7.74 10.00 -7.76
CA ASP A 102 7.55 8.56 -7.55
C ASP A 102 8.71 7.72 -8.14
N GLU A 103 9.27 8.12 -9.29
CA GLU A 103 10.46 7.46 -9.84
C GLU A 103 11.69 7.69 -8.96
N LEU A 104 11.88 8.91 -8.47
CA LEU A 104 12.99 9.23 -7.54
C LEU A 104 12.86 8.42 -6.25
N TYR A 105 11.69 8.39 -5.64
CA TYR A 105 11.46 7.66 -4.41
C TYR A 105 11.64 6.14 -4.61
N THR A 106 11.20 5.61 -5.73
CA THR A 106 11.46 4.21 -6.10
C THR A 106 12.96 3.94 -6.17
N GLY A 107 13.73 4.83 -6.81
CA GLY A 107 15.20 4.73 -6.88
C GLY A 107 15.87 4.80 -5.51
N GLU A 108 15.37 5.61 -4.58
CA GLU A 108 15.87 5.67 -3.19
C GLU A 108 15.61 4.37 -2.44
N ILE A 109 14.42 3.79 -2.58
CA ILE A 109 14.08 2.48 -2.00
C ILE A 109 15.00 1.39 -2.56
N GLU A 110 15.23 1.35 -3.88
CA GLU A 110 16.17 0.42 -4.51
C GLU A 110 17.61 0.59 -3.97
N GLN A 111 18.10 1.81 -3.88
CA GLN A 111 19.43 2.12 -3.35
C GLN A 111 19.56 1.75 -1.87
N SER A 112 18.49 1.73 -1.10
CA SER A 112 18.47 1.25 0.28
C SER A 112 18.58 -0.28 0.41
N GLY A 113 18.68 -1.01 -0.70
CA GLY A 113 18.78 -2.47 -0.74
C GLY A 113 17.43 -3.18 -0.75
N ALA A 114 16.36 -2.47 -1.08
CA ALA A 114 15.04 -3.09 -1.23
C ALA A 114 14.90 -3.85 -2.56
N SER A 115 14.07 -4.85 -2.55
CA SER A 115 13.67 -5.69 -3.67
C SER A 115 12.17 -5.98 -3.63
N GLU A 116 11.65 -6.62 -4.65
CA GLU A 116 10.22 -6.97 -4.74
C GLU A 116 9.31 -5.73 -4.57
N ILE A 117 9.68 -4.61 -5.20
CA ILE A 117 8.97 -3.35 -5.05
C ILE A 117 7.68 -3.38 -5.86
N GLU A 118 6.55 -3.23 -5.19
CA GLU A 118 5.22 -3.09 -5.76
C GLU A 118 4.70 -1.68 -5.50
N VAL A 119 4.25 -0.98 -6.56
CA VAL A 119 3.72 0.38 -6.46
C VAL A 119 2.27 0.40 -6.89
N SER A 120 1.43 1.08 -6.13
CA SER A 120 0.03 1.35 -6.46
C SER A 120 -0.37 2.76 -6.06
N LYS A 121 -1.51 3.25 -6.59
CA LYS A 121 -2.02 4.61 -6.34
C LYS A 121 -3.44 4.55 -5.75
N PRO A 122 -3.58 4.21 -4.46
CA PRO A 122 -4.89 4.21 -3.82
C PRO A 122 -5.36 5.63 -3.49
N VAL A 123 -6.68 5.78 -3.37
CA VAL A 123 -7.31 6.94 -2.75
C VAL A 123 -7.64 6.56 -1.30
N LEU A 124 -7.17 7.34 -0.35
CA LEU A 124 -7.41 7.11 1.08
C LEU A 124 -8.84 7.47 1.49
N ASP A 125 -9.24 7.08 2.68
CA ASP A 125 -10.56 7.43 3.25
C ASP A 125 -10.75 8.95 3.41
N SER A 126 -9.65 9.69 3.57
CA SER A 126 -9.61 11.15 3.59
C SER A 126 -9.87 11.79 2.21
N GLY A 127 -9.89 11.01 1.13
CA GLY A 127 -9.96 11.47 -0.26
C GLY A 127 -8.60 11.90 -0.83
N LEU A 128 -7.52 11.65 -0.10
CA LEU A 128 -6.17 12.00 -0.54
C LEU A 128 -5.65 10.96 -1.53
N ASP A 129 -5.17 11.40 -2.70
CA ASP A 129 -4.46 10.56 -3.65
C ASP A 129 -3.03 10.35 -3.17
N VAL A 130 -2.61 9.11 -3.06
CA VAL A 130 -1.29 8.75 -2.54
C VAL A 130 -0.66 7.63 -3.38
N TYR A 131 0.63 7.42 -3.15
CA TYR A 131 1.32 6.22 -3.60
C TYR A 131 1.41 5.23 -2.45
N GLN A 132 1.25 3.95 -2.75
CA GLN A 132 1.52 2.87 -1.82
C GLN A 132 2.67 2.04 -2.37
N TYR A 133 3.71 1.90 -1.57
CA TYR A 133 4.86 1.04 -1.83
C TYR A 133 4.82 -0.17 -0.92
N VAL A 134 5.08 -1.36 -1.48
CA VAL A 134 5.33 -2.59 -0.71
C VAL A 134 6.64 -3.17 -1.19
N PHE A 135 7.56 -3.47 -0.27
CA PHE A 135 8.89 -3.95 -0.64
C PHE A 135 9.53 -4.78 0.48
N VAL A 136 10.64 -5.45 0.16
CA VAL A 136 11.44 -6.25 1.09
C VAL A 136 12.86 -5.72 1.14
N HIS A 137 13.39 -5.47 2.33
CA HIS A 137 14.82 -5.20 2.53
C HIS A 137 15.59 -6.51 2.42
N SER A 138 16.41 -6.65 1.37
CA SER A 138 17.06 -7.92 0.99
C SER A 138 18.04 -8.45 2.02
N ASP A 139 18.67 -7.58 2.79
CA ASP A 139 19.66 -7.90 3.82
C ASP A 139 19.04 -8.42 5.12
N THR A 140 17.87 -7.94 5.48
CA THR A 140 17.18 -8.26 6.74
C THR A 140 15.95 -9.14 6.56
N GLY A 141 15.40 -9.24 5.35
CA GLY A 141 14.11 -9.89 5.07
C GLY A 141 12.91 -9.17 5.67
N ILE A 142 13.10 -7.93 6.16
CA ILE A 142 12.01 -7.08 6.66
C ILE A 142 11.16 -6.62 5.48
N ARG A 143 9.85 -6.84 5.59
CA ARG A 143 8.88 -6.33 4.64
C ARG A 143 8.29 -5.01 5.13
N ALA A 144 8.11 -4.07 4.20
CA ALA A 144 7.53 -2.76 4.49
C ALA A 144 6.36 -2.46 3.57
N LYS A 145 5.40 -1.69 4.08
CA LYS A 145 4.31 -1.06 3.34
C LYS A 145 4.26 0.41 3.73
N GLU A 146 4.29 1.29 2.75
CA GLU A 146 4.31 2.74 2.94
C GLU A 146 3.20 3.40 2.16
N ILE A 147 2.54 4.36 2.78
CA ILE A 147 1.71 5.36 2.12
C ILE A 147 2.57 6.62 1.99
N VAL A 148 2.73 7.09 0.77
CA VAL A 148 3.58 8.24 0.44
C VAL A 148 2.74 9.31 -0.23
N TYR A 149 2.76 10.49 0.35
CA TYR A 149 2.15 11.68 -0.22
C TYR A 149 3.23 12.70 -0.59
N PHE A 150 3.28 13.06 -1.86
CA PHE A 150 4.18 14.07 -2.39
C PHE A 150 3.46 15.42 -2.42
N SER A 151 3.91 16.38 -1.63
CA SER A 151 3.53 17.80 -1.75
C SER A 151 4.58 18.58 -2.53
N ASP A 152 4.40 19.89 -2.67
CA ASP A 152 5.37 20.75 -3.36
C ASP A 152 6.70 20.78 -2.61
N ASP A 153 6.67 20.91 -1.27
CA ASP A 153 7.82 21.16 -0.42
C ASP A 153 8.28 19.94 0.39
N ASN A 154 7.44 18.90 0.50
CA ASN A 154 7.70 17.77 1.39
C ASN A 154 7.18 16.45 0.82
N THR A 155 7.88 15.39 1.18
CA THR A 155 7.41 14.00 1.02
C THR A 155 7.01 13.46 2.39
N TYR A 156 5.76 13.05 2.55
CA TYR A 156 5.21 12.48 3.77
C TYR A 156 5.10 10.98 3.61
N ILE A 157 5.65 10.24 4.56
CA ILE A 157 5.66 8.78 4.55
C ILE A 157 5.02 8.29 5.85
N TYR A 158 3.98 7.50 5.74
CA TYR A 158 3.42 6.74 6.86
C TYR A 158 3.51 5.26 6.53
N GLY A 159 4.33 4.53 7.27
CA GLY A 159 4.71 3.16 6.94
C GLY A 159 4.58 2.18 8.08
N TYR A 160 4.51 0.90 7.72
CA TYR A 160 4.56 -0.27 8.58
C TYR A 160 5.64 -1.21 8.10
N ARG A 161 6.44 -1.75 9.02
CA ARG A 161 7.49 -2.74 8.72
C ARG A 161 7.54 -3.83 9.79
N ALA A 162 7.77 -5.04 9.36
CA ALA A 162 7.96 -6.21 10.23
C ALA A 162 8.73 -7.33 9.52
N ALA A 163 9.15 -8.35 10.26
CA ALA A 163 9.59 -9.62 9.68
C ALA A 163 8.46 -10.24 8.85
N LYS A 164 8.80 -11.05 7.84
CA LYS A 164 7.84 -11.53 6.84
C LYS A 164 6.58 -12.15 7.44
N ASP A 165 6.73 -13.08 8.40
CA ASP A 165 5.59 -13.79 8.98
C ASP A 165 4.72 -12.83 9.80
N ASP A 166 5.32 -11.98 10.63
CA ASP A 166 4.63 -10.94 11.40
C ASP A 166 3.93 -9.93 10.48
N PHE A 167 4.55 -9.60 9.33
CA PHE A 167 3.97 -8.71 8.34
C PHE A 167 2.71 -9.32 7.72
N GLU A 168 2.76 -10.57 7.26
CA GLU A 168 1.63 -11.25 6.64
C GLU A 168 0.46 -11.41 7.62
N ASP A 169 0.73 -11.71 8.88
CA ASP A 169 -0.29 -11.86 9.93
C ASP A 169 -0.99 -10.53 10.28
N ASN A 170 -0.27 -9.41 10.21
CA ASN A 170 -0.78 -8.10 10.63
C ASN A 170 -1.14 -7.17 9.47
N ASP A 171 -0.78 -7.48 8.21
CA ASP A 171 -0.90 -6.59 7.05
C ASP A 171 -2.31 -6.01 6.88
N LYS A 172 -3.32 -6.84 7.07
CA LYS A 172 -4.72 -6.45 6.94
C LYS A 172 -5.10 -5.35 7.93
N ASP A 173 -4.78 -5.56 9.21
CA ASP A 173 -5.11 -4.61 10.27
C ASP A 173 -4.27 -3.33 10.14
N MET A 174 -2.97 -3.47 9.84
CA MET A 174 -2.07 -2.35 9.62
C MET A 174 -2.48 -1.51 8.41
N THR A 175 -3.00 -2.14 7.35
CA THR A 175 -3.53 -1.41 6.19
C THR A 175 -4.67 -0.46 6.60
N VAL A 176 -5.54 -0.83 7.54
CA VAL A 176 -6.60 0.07 8.04
C VAL A 176 -6.02 1.30 8.73
N TYR A 177 -4.94 1.12 9.52
CA TYR A 177 -4.25 2.25 10.14
C TYR A 177 -3.55 3.12 9.11
N LEU A 178 -2.86 2.55 8.13
CA LEU A 178 -2.21 3.30 7.05
C LEU A 178 -3.22 4.12 6.24
N GLN A 179 -4.40 3.57 5.95
CA GLN A 179 -5.47 4.27 5.23
C GLN A 179 -6.07 5.45 6.01
N SER A 180 -5.82 5.53 7.33
CA SER A 180 -6.28 6.65 8.15
C SER A 180 -5.46 7.93 7.99
N PHE A 181 -4.36 7.88 7.23
CA PHE A 181 -3.52 9.04 6.95
C PHE A 181 -4.33 10.15 6.28
N SER A 182 -4.18 11.35 6.78
CA SER A 182 -4.85 12.53 6.23
C SER A 182 -4.02 13.79 6.42
N MET A 183 -4.24 14.75 5.54
CA MET A 183 -3.68 16.09 5.63
C MET A 183 -4.82 17.11 5.66
N ALA A 184 -4.71 18.11 6.52
CA ALA A 184 -5.58 19.26 6.45
C ALA A 184 -5.23 20.00 5.15
N THR A 185 -6.06 19.86 4.12
CA THR A 185 -5.94 20.69 2.92
C THR A 185 -6.18 22.12 3.38
N GLY A 186 -5.14 22.97 3.32
CA GLY A 186 -5.25 24.39 3.61
C GLY A 186 -6.38 25.00 2.75
N LYS A 187 -7.34 25.66 3.41
CA LYS A 187 -8.36 26.47 2.75
C LYS A 187 -7.76 27.79 2.33
#